data_53d91441f321a2a9314d0d1158d3b245
#
_entry.id   53d91441f321a2a9314d0d1158d3b245
#
_cell.length_a   1.000
_cell.length_b   1.000
_cell.length_c   1.000
_cell.angle_alpha   90.00
_cell.angle_beta   90.00
_cell.angle_gamma   90.00
#
_symmetry.space_group_name_H-M   'P 1'
#
loop_
_entity.id
_entity.type
_entity.pdbx_description
1 polymer ?
#
loop_
_entity_poly.entity_id
_entity_poly.type
_entity_poly.pdbx_seq_one_letter_code
_entity_poly.pdbx_strand_id
1 'polypeptide(L)'
;MVGAHPWVYAASLPGYDITPVLDRIFADLSYAGVDGVELMDTALRHADVVPRVRDLSRRYNLPVIGASYQAPMWNRERHTEIMEDARAVIGRIAEVGGHTLGTSVGDARRTKIAAELDAQAEMLRKLTGICAENGVVLNLHNHIYEVRDDEYDLRGTLARIPDAKLGPDIDWLVGAKVEPVSFVHRYGGRIVYAHLRDRKADGVWSEAMGEGVIDYAAIGRALRETNFSGTLAIELAHPEGFKPTRPLRESFKLSREYVRRVMGY
;
A
#
# COMPACT_ATOMS: atom_id res chain seq x y z
N MET A 1 -4.96 4.62 -13.02
CA MET A 1 -5.99 4.56 -11.93
C MET A 1 -5.40 5.20 -10.68
N VAL A 2 -6.18 6.01 -9.95
CA VAL A 2 -5.74 6.63 -8.68
C VAL A 2 -6.75 6.27 -7.58
N GLY A 3 -6.38 5.31 -6.75
CA GLY A 3 -7.16 4.90 -5.58
C GLY A 3 -6.74 5.60 -4.30
N ALA A 4 -7.27 5.13 -3.17
CA ALA A 4 -6.86 5.57 -1.84
C ALA A 4 -6.81 4.43 -0.84
N HIS A 5 -5.86 4.52 0.09
CA HIS A 5 -5.69 3.61 1.22
C HIS A 5 -6.19 4.27 2.52
N PRO A 6 -6.93 3.56 3.37
CA PRO A 6 -7.63 4.14 4.52
C PRO A 6 -6.78 4.23 5.80
N TRP A 7 -5.47 4.16 5.75
CA TRP A 7 -4.60 4.18 6.94
C TRP A 7 -4.93 5.30 7.94
N VAL A 8 -5.19 6.51 7.45
CA VAL A 8 -5.48 7.66 8.31
C VAL A 8 -6.73 7.47 9.18
N TYR A 9 -7.68 6.63 8.76
CA TYR A 9 -8.85 6.25 9.57
C TYR A 9 -8.52 5.16 10.58
N ALA A 10 -7.59 4.25 10.24
CA ALA A 10 -7.18 3.13 11.07
C ALA A 10 -6.30 3.53 12.25
N ALA A 11 -5.46 4.55 12.07
CA ALA A 11 -4.36 4.88 12.99
C ALA A 11 -4.79 5.10 14.46
N SER A 12 -6.05 5.50 14.70
CA SER A 12 -6.62 5.70 16.03
C SER A 12 -7.55 4.56 16.50
N LEU A 13 -7.74 3.52 15.67
CA LEU A 13 -8.64 2.42 15.98
C LEU A 13 -7.89 1.23 16.61
N PRO A 14 -8.51 0.51 17.55
CA PRO A 14 -7.93 -0.69 18.13
C PRO A 14 -7.57 -1.72 17.06
N GLY A 15 -6.34 -2.23 17.07
CA GLY A 15 -5.86 -3.22 16.11
C GLY A 15 -5.87 -2.75 14.65
N TYR A 16 -5.97 -1.44 14.43
CA TYR A 16 -6.10 -0.83 13.08
C TYR A 16 -7.31 -1.37 12.29
N ASP A 17 -8.33 -1.86 12.98
CA ASP A 17 -9.52 -2.42 12.35
C ASP A 17 -10.45 -1.32 11.84
N ILE A 18 -10.52 -1.16 10.51
CA ILE A 18 -11.36 -0.17 9.84
C ILE A 18 -12.84 -0.60 9.71
N THR A 19 -13.19 -1.81 10.12
CA THR A 19 -14.56 -2.34 9.96
C THR A 19 -15.63 -1.40 10.54
N PRO A 20 -15.47 -0.78 11.72
CA PRO A 20 -16.49 0.13 12.27
C PRO A 20 -16.75 1.38 11.43
N VAL A 21 -15.76 1.81 10.64
CA VAL A 21 -15.79 3.08 9.90
C VAL A 21 -15.84 2.91 8.36
N LEU A 22 -16.06 1.70 7.87
CA LEU A 22 -16.11 1.41 6.42
C LEU A 22 -17.09 2.31 5.66
N ASP A 23 -18.30 2.54 6.19
CA ASP A 23 -19.30 3.40 5.52
C ASP A 23 -18.76 4.83 5.33
N ARG A 24 -18.13 5.39 6.36
CA ARG A 24 -17.48 6.70 6.29
C ARG A 24 -16.33 6.72 5.28
N ILE A 25 -15.49 5.68 5.27
CA ILE A 25 -14.37 5.57 4.32
C ILE A 25 -14.89 5.61 2.89
N PHE A 26 -15.86 4.78 2.55
CA PHE A 26 -16.43 4.74 1.21
C PHE A 26 -17.09 6.07 0.82
N ALA A 27 -17.84 6.70 1.74
CA ALA A 27 -18.45 8.00 1.52
C ALA A 27 -17.42 9.10 1.26
N ASP A 28 -16.39 9.19 2.11
CA ASP A 28 -15.36 10.22 2.03
C ASP A 28 -14.50 10.06 0.75
N LEU A 29 -14.13 8.83 0.38
CA LEU A 29 -13.30 8.54 -0.79
C LEU A 29 -14.09 8.71 -2.10
N SER A 30 -15.35 8.32 -2.13
CA SER A 30 -16.24 8.60 -3.26
C SER A 30 -16.40 10.12 -3.47
N TYR A 31 -16.61 10.89 -2.40
CA TYR A 31 -16.64 12.36 -2.44
C TYR A 31 -15.34 12.95 -2.98
N ALA A 32 -14.20 12.38 -2.61
CA ALA A 32 -12.88 12.84 -3.07
C ALA A 32 -12.62 12.57 -4.56
N GLY A 33 -13.42 11.71 -5.20
CA GLY A 33 -13.32 11.39 -6.63
C GLY A 33 -12.11 10.51 -6.97
N VAL A 34 -11.72 9.62 -6.04
CA VAL A 34 -10.75 8.57 -6.34
C VAL A 34 -11.41 7.43 -7.12
N ASP A 35 -10.61 6.68 -7.87
CA ASP A 35 -11.09 5.64 -8.78
C ASP A 35 -11.41 4.31 -8.05
N GLY A 36 -10.99 4.15 -6.79
CA GLY A 36 -11.25 2.96 -6.00
C GLY A 36 -10.62 3.01 -4.61
N VAL A 37 -10.98 2.06 -3.76
CA VAL A 37 -10.47 1.91 -2.40
C VAL A 37 -9.60 0.68 -2.27
N GLU A 38 -8.43 0.82 -1.68
CA GLU A 38 -7.62 -0.27 -1.14
C GLU A 38 -8.10 -0.55 0.29
N LEU A 39 -8.35 -1.80 0.63
CA LEU A 39 -8.74 -2.18 1.99
C LEU A 39 -7.51 -2.54 2.84
N MET A 40 -7.73 -2.79 4.11
CA MET A 40 -6.73 -3.36 5.01
C MET A 40 -7.10 -4.81 5.35
N ASP A 41 -6.08 -5.65 5.52
CA ASP A 41 -6.22 -7.05 5.90
C ASP A 41 -7.05 -7.22 7.19
N THR A 42 -6.95 -6.28 8.13
CA THR A 42 -7.71 -6.27 9.38
C THR A 42 -9.22 -6.37 9.14
N ALA A 43 -9.78 -5.58 8.21
CA ALA A 43 -11.19 -5.67 7.85
C ALA A 43 -11.52 -7.00 7.16
N LEU A 44 -10.62 -7.49 6.31
CA LEU A 44 -10.81 -8.72 5.55
C LEU A 44 -10.74 -10.01 6.39
N ARG A 45 -10.34 -9.91 7.66
CA ARG A 45 -10.40 -11.04 8.60
C ARG A 45 -11.81 -11.31 9.14
N HIS A 46 -12.72 -10.34 9.06
CA HIS A 46 -14.11 -10.53 9.50
C HIS A 46 -14.92 -11.35 8.50
N ALA A 47 -15.65 -12.36 9.00
CA ALA A 47 -16.37 -13.30 8.15
C ALA A 47 -17.53 -12.65 7.37
N ASP A 48 -18.12 -11.59 7.89
CA ASP A 48 -19.29 -10.86 7.34
C ASP A 48 -18.88 -9.65 6.49
N VAL A 49 -17.60 -9.39 6.29
CA VAL A 49 -17.12 -8.19 5.60
C VAL A 49 -17.51 -8.15 4.12
N VAL A 50 -17.50 -9.31 3.44
CA VAL A 50 -17.71 -9.36 1.98
C VAL A 50 -19.07 -8.80 1.54
N PRO A 51 -20.23 -9.23 2.08
CA PRO A 51 -21.52 -8.65 1.69
C PRO A 51 -21.60 -7.15 2.02
N ARG A 52 -21.03 -6.73 3.15
CA ARG A 52 -21.00 -5.33 3.56
C ARG A 52 -20.17 -4.47 2.60
N VAL A 53 -18.96 -4.89 2.26
CA VAL A 53 -18.09 -4.16 1.32
C VAL A 53 -18.71 -4.10 -0.07
N ARG A 54 -19.31 -5.19 -0.56
CA ARG A 54 -20.03 -5.19 -1.84
C ARG A 54 -21.21 -4.20 -1.86
N ASP A 55 -21.95 -4.10 -0.76
CA ASP A 55 -23.05 -3.12 -0.63
C ASP A 55 -22.53 -1.68 -0.65
N LEU A 56 -21.48 -1.39 0.13
CA LEU A 56 -20.83 -0.07 0.16
C LEU A 56 -20.25 0.31 -1.20
N SER A 57 -19.54 -0.61 -1.87
CA SER A 57 -18.99 -0.40 -3.20
C SER A 57 -20.08 0.01 -4.22
N ARG A 58 -21.22 -0.67 -4.19
CA ARG A 58 -22.35 -0.31 -5.05
C ARG A 58 -22.99 1.02 -4.66
N ARG A 59 -23.24 1.24 -3.36
CA ARG A 59 -23.88 2.45 -2.83
C ARG A 59 -23.12 3.71 -3.17
N TYR A 60 -21.81 3.67 -3.04
CA TYR A 60 -20.93 4.81 -3.26
C TYR A 60 -20.29 4.84 -4.66
N ASN A 61 -20.62 3.87 -5.52
CA ASN A 61 -19.99 3.69 -6.83
C ASN A 61 -18.44 3.75 -6.75
N LEU A 62 -17.88 3.08 -5.76
CA LEU A 62 -16.44 3.07 -5.49
C LEU A 62 -15.96 1.61 -5.43
N PRO A 63 -15.28 1.09 -6.46
CA PRO A 63 -14.80 -0.29 -6.48
C PRO A 63 -13.66 -0.51 -5.48
N VAL A 64 -13.55 -1.75 -4.98
CA VAL A 64 -12.35 -2.21 -4.27
C VAL A 64 -11.27 -2.53 -5.30
N ILE A 65 -10.07 -1.99 -5.12
CA ILE A 65 -8.92 -2.24 -6.00
C ILE A 65 -7.98 -3.31 -5.45
N GLY A 66 -7.98 -3.53 -4.15
CA GLY A 66 -7.14 -4.52 -3.49
C GLY A 66 -7.09 -4.32 -1.99
N ALA A 67 -6.03 -4.84 -1.38
CA ALA A 67 -5.76 -4.64 0.04
C ALA A 67 -4.27 -4.59 0.35
N SER A 68 -3.94 -4.02 1.52
CA SER A 68 -2.64 -4.13 2.15
C SER A 68 -2.61 -5.34 3.09
N TYR A 69 -1.44 -5.96 3.20
CA TYR A 69 -1.17 -7.11 4.08
C TYR A 69 0.22 -7.02 4.68
N GLN A 70 0.35 -7.32 5.96
CA GLN A 70 1.65 -7.36 6.63
C GLN A 70 1.77 -8.58 7.51
N ALA A 71 2.92 -9.29 7.39
CA ALA A 71 3.25 -10.41 8.27
C ALA A 71 4.77 -10.59 8.37
N PRO A 72 5.29 -11.18 9.47
CA PRO A 72 6.71 -11.47 9.63
C PRO A 72 7.14 -12.68 8.79
N MET A 73 7.18 -12.53 7.47
CA MET A 73 7.43 -13.59 6.49
C MET A 73 8.84 -14.19 6.59
N TRP A 74 9.78 -13.44 7.18
CA TRP A 74 11.14 -13.89 7.48
C TRP A 74 11.18 -14.95 8.60
N ASN A 75 10.12 -15.03 9.44
CA ASN A 75 10.04 -16.00 10.54
C ASN A 75 9.39 -17.29 10.07
N ARG A 76 10.20 -18.32 9.79
CA ARG A 76 9.72 -19.61 9.29
C ARG A 76 8.72 -20.31 10.23
N GLU A 77 8.84 -20.10 11.54
CA GLU A 77 7.92 -20.69 12.52
C GLU A 77 6.49 -20.18 12.38
N ARG A 78 6.33 -18.96 11.84
CA ARG A 78 5.03 -18.33 11.61
C ARG A 78 4.40 -18.69 10.26
N HIS A 79 5.08 -19.44 9.39
CA HIS A 79 4.63 -19.66 8.01
C HIS A 79 3.26 -20.34 7.91
N THR A 80 2.96 -21.32 8.76
CA THR A 80 1.66 -22.01 8.74
C THR A 80 0.52 -21.03 9.05
N GLU A 81 0.65 -20.28 10.13
CA GLU A 81 -0.31 -19.25 10.53
C GLU A 81 -0.49 -18.18 9.45
N ILE A 82 0.62 -17.66 8.89
CA ILE A 82 0.59 -16.66 7.83
C ILE A 82 -0.13 -17.18 6.59
N MET A 83 0.11 -18.44 6.22
CA MET A 83 -0.54 -19.06 5.06
C MET A 83 -2.06 -19.20 5.22
N GLU A 84 -2.52 -19.59 6.40
CA GLU A 84 -3.94 -19.74 6.71
C GLU A 84 -4.65 -18.37 6.66
N ASP A 85 -4.08 -17.37 7.35
CA ASP A 85 -4.62 -16.01 7.39
C ASP A 85 -4.63 -15.37 5.99
N ALA A 86 -3.49 -15.41 5.30
CA ALA A 86 -3.37 -14.80 3.97
C ALA A 86 -4.29 -15.46 2.94
N ARG A 87 -4.50 -16.78 2.98
CA ARG A 87 -5.44 -17.48 2.09
C ARG A 87 -6.86 -16.95 2.27
N ALA A 88 -7.30 -16.74 3.52
CA ALA A 88 -8.62 -16.18 3.80
C ALA A 88 -8.73 -14.72 3.31
N VAL A 89 -7.70 -13.91 3.56
CA VAL A 89 -7.67 -12.49 3.11
C VAL A 89 -7.69 -12.41 1.59
N ILE A 90 -6.84 -13.16 0.89
CA ILE A 90 -6.74 -13.17 -0.58
C ILE A 90 -8.07 -13.61 -1.22
N GLY A 91 -8.69 -14.68 -0.70
CA GLY A 91 -10.00 -15.11 -1.19
C GLY A 91 -11.05 -14.00 -1.07
N ARG A 92 -11.10 -13.29 0.06
CA ARG A 92 -12.04 -12.18 0.26
C ARG A 92 -11.73 -10.96 -0.60
N ILE A 93 -10.43 -10.68 -0.89
CA ILE A 93 -10.07 -9.64 -1.88
C ILE A 93 -10.72 -9.96 -3.22
N ALA A 94 -10.56 -11.16 -3.73
CA ALA A 94 -11.16 -11.59 -5.00
C ALA A 94 -12.69 -11.52 -4.95
N GLU A 95 -13.31 -11.95 -3.85
CA GLU A 95 -14.77 -11.90 -3.67
C GLU A 95 -15.33 -10.47 -3.69
N VAL A 96 -14.61 -9.47 -3.20
CA VAL A 96 -15.04 -8.07 -3.25
C VAL A 96 -14.64 -7.36 -4.55
N GLY A 97 -14.00 -8.05 -5.49
CA GLY A 97 -13.58 -7.51 -6.79
C GLY A 97 -12.20 -6.87 -6.80
N GLY A 98 -11.43 -6.98 -5.71
CA GLY A 98 -10.06 -6.52 -5.65
C GLY A 98 -9.11 -7.41 -6.47
N HIS A 99 -8.05 -6.81 -7.02
CA HIS A 99 -7.13 -7.48 -7.92
C HIS A 99 -5.65 -7.27 -7.57
N THR A 100 -5.35 -6.65 -6.41
CA THR A 100 -3.97 -6.43 -5.96
C THR A 100 -3.84 -6.64 -4.46
N LEU A 101 -2.66 -7.12 -4.03
CA LEU A 101 -2.25 -7.28 -2.63
C LEU A 101 -0.90 -6.61 -2.43
N GLY A 102 -0.89 -5.45 -1.77
CA GLY A 102 0.32 -4.78 -1.31
C GLY A 102 0.85 -5.46 -0.06
N THR A 103 2.08 -5.99 -0.11
CA THR A 103 2.57 -6.87 0.95
C THR A 103 3.86 -6.36 1.55
N SER A 104 3.86 -6.09 2.87
CA SER A 104 5.06 -5.85 3.67
C SER A 104 5.50 -7.12 4.39
N VAL A 105 6.81 -7.35 4.40
CA VAL A 105 7.42 -8.60 4.88
C VAL A 105 7.70 -8.64 6.38
N GLY A 106 7.37 -7.57 7.10
CA GLY A 106 7.53 -7.44 8.54
C GLY A 106 8.96 -7.06 8.99
N ASP A 107 9.01 -6.21 10.01
CA ASP A 107 10.27 -5.74 10.61
C ASP A 107 10.83 -6.77 11.60
N ALA A 108 12.06 -7.20 11.39
CA ALA A 108 12.81 -8.02 12.35
C ALA A 108 13.45 -7.17 13.47
N ARG A 109 13.33 -5.83 13.41
CA ARG A 109 13.97 -4.84 14.29
C ARG A 109 15.53 -4.93 14.30
N ARG A 110 16.08 -5.59 13.31
CA ARG A 110 17.50 -5.76 13.02
C ARG A 110 17.69 -6.16 11.57
N THR A 111 18.91 -6.18 11.10
CA THR A 111 19.23 -6.73 9.78
C THR A 111 18.92 -8.23 9.75
N LYS A 112 18.16 -8.68 8.75
CA LYS A 112 17.83 -10.09 8.53
C LYS A 112 19.07 -10.86 8.05
N ILE A 113 19.26 -12.07 8.54
CA ILE A 113 20.30 -12.98 8.05
C ILE A 113 19.85 -13.69 6.76
N ALA A 114 20.78 -14.31 6.06
CA ALA A 114 20.48 -15.00 4.78
C ALA A 114 19.35 -16.01 4.89
N ALA A 115 19.34 -16.84 5.95
CA ALA A 115 18.30 -17.85 6.18
C ALA A 115 16.89 -17.24 6.39
N GLU A 116 16.79 -16.02 6.95
CA GLU A 116 15.54 -15.30 7.11
C GLU A 116 15.06 -14.70 5.78
N LEU A 117 15.97 -14.21 4.95
CA LEU A 117 15.65 -13.79 3.58
C LEU A 117 15.22 -14.98 2.71
N ASP A 118 15.80 -16.16 2.93
CA ASP A 118 15.37 -17.39 2.26
C ASP A 118 13.96 -17.81 2.67
N ALA A 119 13.65 -17.76 3.98
CA ALA A 119 12.31 -18.03 4.52
C ALA A 119 11.28 -17.01 3.98
N GLN A 120 11.62 -15.74 4.00
CA GLN A 120 10.80 -14.65 3.44
C GLN A 120 10.47 -14.90 1.97
N ALA A 121 11.47 -15.23 1.16
CA ALA A 121 11.27 -15.51 -0.26
C ALA A 121 10.42 -16.78 -0.50
N GLU A 122 10.59 -17.82 0.32
CA GLU A 122 9.75 -19.00 0.27
C GLU A 122 8.28 -18.67 0.52
N MET A 123 7.99 -17.87 1.56
CA MET A 123 6.63 -17.44 1.89
C MET A 123 6.05 -16.60 0.76
N LEU A 124 6.78 -15.60 0.27
CA LEU A 124 6.32 -14.73 -0.81
C LEU A 124 5.97 -15.51 -2.09
N ARG A 125 6.76 -16.54 -2.47
CA ARG A 125 6.41 -17.39 -3.62
C ARG A 125 5.10 -18.13 -3.41
N LYS A 126 4.86 -18.68 -2.20
CA LYS A 126 3.61 -19.35 -1.87
C LYS A 126 2.43 -18.38 -1.95
N LEU A 127 2.56 -17.18 -1.38
CA LEU A 127 1.51 -16.17 -1.44
C LEU A 127 1.26 -15.67 -2.88
N THR A 128 2.31 -15.51 -3.68
CA THR A 128 2.18 -15.16 -5.11
C THR A 128 1.38 -16.23 -5.86
N GLY A 129 1.60 -17.52 -5.59
CA GLY A 129 0.81 -18.60 -6.17
C GLY A 129 -0.67 -18.52 -5.79
N ILE A 130 -0.98 -18.33 -4.50
CA ILE A 130 -2.37 -18.18 -4.03
C ILE A 130 -3.02 -16.94 -4.64
N CYS A 131 -2.30 -15.83 -4.73
CA CYS A 131 -2.81 -14.63 -5.38
C CYS A 131 -3.17 -14.89 -6.85
N ALA A 132 -2.27 -15.56 -7.59
CA ALA A 132 -2.51 -15.90 -9.00
C ALA A 132 -3.73 -16.80 -9.19
N GLU A 133 -3.94 -17.80 -8.33
CA GLU A 133 -5.12 -18.68 -8.32
C GLU A 133 -6.43 -17.91 -8.12
N ASN A 134 -6.36 -16.74 -7.47
CA ASN A 134 -7.51 -15.88 -7.17
C ASN A 134 -7.61 -14.64 -8.09
N GLY A 135 -6.78 -14.53 -9.13
CA GLY A 135 -6.76 -13.36 -10.01
C GLY A 135 -6.23 -12.08 -9.35
N VAL A 136 -5.44 -12.21 -8.28
CA VAL A 136 -4.84 -11.12 -7.53
C VAL A 136 -3.35 -11.02 -7.86
N VAL A 137 -2.82 -9.81 -7.99
CA VAL A 137 -1.39 -9.55 -8.17
C VAL A 137 -0.77 -9.14 -6.86
N LEU A 138 0.15 -9.96 -6.34
CA LEU A 138 0.97 -9.59 -5.19
C LEU A 138 2.05 -8.59 -5.61
N ASN A 139 2.21 -7.52 -4.84
CA ASN A 139 3.31 -6.58 -5.00
C ASN A 139 3.98 -6.30 -3.64
N LEU A 140 5.29 -6.05 -3.66
CA LEU A 140 6.05 -5.75 -2.46
C LEU A 140 5.92 -4.27 -2.12
N HIS A 141 5.23 -3.99 -1.03
CA HIS A 141 5.18 -2.68 -0.38
C HIS A 141 6.40 -2.51 0.51
N ASN A 142 6.87 -1.29 0.70
CA ASN A 142 7.97 -1.00 1.60
C ASN A 142 7.60 0.01 2.69
N HIS A 143 8.10 -0.25 3.87
CA HIS A 143 8.40 0.74 4.91
C HIS A 143 9.90 1.07 4.88
N ILE A 144 10.38 1.81 5.86
CA ILE A 144 11.81 2.14 5.98
C ILE A 144 12.67 0.88 6.09
N TYR A 145 12.22 -0.12 6.83
CA TYR A 145 13.03 -1.31 7.14
C TYR A 145 13.28 -2.23 5.95
N GLU A 146 12.45 -2.22 4.91
CA GLU A 146 12.72 -2.97 3.68
C GLU A 146 13.73 -2.28 2.76
N VAL A 147 13.88 -0.95 2.87
CA VAL A 147 14.69 -0.16 1.92
C VAL A 147 15.84 0.59 2.54
N ARG A 148 16.02 0.53 3.88
CA ARG A 148 17.22 1.06 4.55
C ARG A 148 18.47 0.24 4.21
N ASP A 149 19.66 0.72 4.61
CA ASP A 149 20.92 0.03 4.48
C ASP A 149 21.21 -0.39 3.03
N ASP A 150 21.14 0.55 2.11
CA ASP A 150 21.30 0.33 0.66
C ASP A 150 20.30 -0.70 0.11
N GLU A 151 19.04 -0.59 0.54
CA GLU A 151 17.95 -1.48 0.14
C GLU A 151 18.23 -2.98 0.45
N TYR A 152 18.96 -3.27 1.52
CA TYR A 152 19.48 -4.60 1.83
C TYR A 152 18.39 -5.69 1.80
N ASP A 153 17.26 -5.47 2.49
CA ASP A 153 16.15 -6.44 2.54
C ASP A 153 15.48 -6.58 1.17
N LEU A 154 15.13 -5.47 0.52
CA LEU A 154 14.52 -5.48 -0.80
C LEU A 154 15.41 -6.16 -1.83
N ARG A 155 16.69 -5.79 -1.90
CA ARG A 155 17.65 -6.39 -2.85
C ARG A 155 17.89 -7.86 -2.55
N GLY A 156 17.96 -8.24 -1.28
CA GLY A 156 18.06 -9.63 -0.85
C GLY A 156 16.83 -10.45 -1.26
N THR A 157 15.64 -9.87 -1.18
CA THR A 157 14.39 -10.47 -1.64
C THR A 157 14.36 -10.60 -3.17
N LEU A 158 14.71 -9.54 -3.89
CA LEU A 158 14.73 -9.54 -5.37
C LEU A 158 15.78 -10.47 -5.96
N ALA A 159 16.91 -10.68 -5.28
CA ALA A 159 17.90 -11.68 -5.69
C ALA A 159 17.34 -13.11 -5.64
N ARG A 160 16.36 -13.37 -4.75
CA ARG A 160 15.69 -14.65 -4.57
C ARG A 160 14.43 -14.80 -5.42
N ILE A 161 13.74 -13.70 -5.69
CA ILE A 161 12.51 -13.66 -6.51
C ILE A 161 12.69 -12.58 -7.59
N PRO A 162 13.40 -12.90 -8.68
CA PRO A 162 13.75 -11.92 -9.71
C PRO A 162 12.57 -11.32 -10.46
N ASP A 163 11.39 -11.94 -10.42
CA ASP A 163 10.16 -11.53 -11.09
C ASP A 163 9.14 -10.85 -10.16
N ALA A 164 9.49 -10.67 -8.87
CA ALA A 164 8.62 -10.02 -7.90
C ALA A 164 8.16 -8.63 -8.40
N LYS A 165 6.87 -8.36 -8.27
CA LYS A 165 6.29 -7.05 -8.54
C LYS A 165 6.45 -6.13 -7.35
N LEU A 166 6.53 -4.82 -7.61
CA LEU A 166 6.73 -3.80 -6.59
C LEU A 166 5.54 -2.86 -6.52
N GLY A 167 5.24 -2.45 -5.29
CA GLY A 167 4.28 -1.42 -4.94
C GLY A 167 4.91 -0.42 -3.94
N PRO A 168 5.95 0.36 -4.36
CA PRO A 168 6.66 1.20 -3.42
C PRO A 168 5.76 2.24 -2.76
N ASP A 169 6.00 2.49 -1.48
CA ASP A 169 5.55 3.69 -0.80
C ASP A 169 6.64 4.77 -0.96
N ILE A 170 6.30 5.80 -1.68
CA ILE A 170 7.22 6.88 -2.05
C ILE A 170 7.71 7.65 -0.82
N ASP A 171 6.85 7.88 0.15
CA ASP A 171 7.20 8.60 1.37
C ASP A 171 8.18 7.81 2.24
N TRP A 172 8.00 6.49 2.33
CA TRP A 172 8.94 5.64 3.06
C TRP A 172 10.30 5.52 2.36
N LEU A 173 10.36 5.62 1.02
CA LEU A 173 11.65 5.75 0.32
C LEU A 173 12.38 7.01 0.79
N VAL A 174 11.69 8.17 0.78
CA VAL A 174 12.24 9.44 1.27
C VAL A 174 12.67 9.33 2.73
N GLY A 175 11.84 8.72 3.58
CA GLY A 175 12.15 8.46 4.99
C GLY A 175 13.41 7.62 5.20
N ALA A 176 13.67 6.67 4.31
CA ALA A 176 14.87 5.83 4.28
C ALA A 176 16.06 6.50 3.58
N LYS A 177 15.91 7.74 3.09
CA LYS A 177 16.92 8.47 2.28
C LYS A 177 17.23 7.79 0.94
N VAL A 178 16.28 7.05 0.40
CA VAL A 178 16.31 6.51 -0.96
C VAL A 178 15.68 7.53 -1.88
N GLU A 179 16.39 7.92 -2.94
CA GLU A 179 15.90 8.91 -3.89
C GLU A 179 14.82 8.29 -4.80
N PRO A 180 13.55 8.80 -4.77
CA PRO A 180 12.43 8.12 -5.44
C PRO A 180 12.54 8.04 -6.96
N VAL A 181 13.05 9.06 -7.63
CA VAL A 181 13.19 9.07 -9.10
C VAL A 181 14.19 7.99 -9.54
N SER A 182 15.33 7.92 -8.87
CA SER A 182 16.35 6.87 -9.12
C SER A 182 15.80 5.47 -8.84
N PHE A 183 14.98 5.32 -7.78
CA PHE A 183 14.29 4.06 -7.48
C PHE A 183 13.33 3.66 -8.59
N VAL A 184 12.51 4.60 -9.07
CA VAL A 184 11.58 4.36 -10.18
C VAL A 184 12.34 3.97 -11.46
N HIS A 185 13.42 4.67 -11.82
CA HIS A 185 14.23 4.30 -12.99
C HIS A 185 14.87 2.91 -12.85
N ARG A 186 15.34 2.55 -11.65
CA ARG A 186 15.98 1.24 -11.39
C ARG A 186 14.99 0.08 -11.48
N TYR A 187 13.79 0.28 -10.97
CA TYR A 187 12.82 -0.80 -10.77
C TYR A 187 11.53 -0.67 -11.59
N GLY A 188 11.39 0.38 -12.41
CA GLY A 188 10.13 0.76 -13.07
C GLY A 188 9.41 -0.38 -13.79
N GLY A 189 10.13 -1.26 -14.46
CA GLY A 189 9.54 -2.44 -15.13
C GLY A 189 8.87 -3.46 -14.19
N ARG A 190 9.05 -3.32 -12.87
CA ARG A 190 8.43 -4.17 -11.84
C ARG A 190 7.33 -3.47 -11.09
N ILE A 191 7.28 -2.12 -11.12
CA ILE A 191 6.32 -1.32 -10.35
C ILE A 191 4.94 -1.47 -10.99
N VAL A 192 4.01 -2.03 -10.22
CA VAL A 192 2.60 -2.21 -10.63
C VAL A 192 1.64 -1.43 -9.75
N TYR A 193 2.13 -0.93 -8.63
CA TYR A 193 1.39 -0.17 -7.65
C TYR A 193 2.30 0.88 -7.01
N ALA A 194 1.79 1.97 -6.43
CA ALA A 194 2.58 2.83 -5.57
C ALA A 194 1.69 3.57 -4.57
N HIS A 195 2.14 3.67 -3.30
CA HIS A 195 1.53 4.53 -2.30
C HIS A 195 2.12 5.94 -2.35
N LEU A 196 1.25 6.92 -2.22
CA LEU A 196 1.57 8.34 -2.29
C LEU A 196 1.09 9.05 -1.03
N ARG A 197 2.00 9.66 -0.33
CA ARG A 197 1.73 10.63 0.74
C ARG A 197 2.82 11.67 0.73
N ASP A 198 2.62 12.79 1.39
CA ASP A 198 3.58 13.89 1.36
C ASP A 198 4.03 14.27 2.77
N ARG A 199 5.22 14.85 2.87
CA ARG A 199 5.81 15.32 4.12
C ARG A 199 6.42 16.70 3.96
N LYS A 200 6.41 17.45 5.04
CA LYS A 200 7.07 18.76 5.15
C LYS A 200 8.59 18.59 5.26
N ALA A 201 9.31 19.70 5.15
CA ALA A 201 10.78 19.72 5.24
C ALA A 201 11.33 19.22 6.59
N ASP A 202 10.54 19.33 7.66
CA ASP A 202 10.86 18.79 8.99
C ASP A 202 10.60 17.29 9.15
N GLY A 203 10.11 16.64 8.09
CA GLY A 203 9.79 15.21 8.07
C GLY A 203 8.39 14.85 8.58
N VAL A 204 7.61 15.82 9.04
CA VAL A 204 6.22 15.60 9.49
C VAL A 204 5.32 15.43 8.27
N TRP A 205 4.40 14.45 8.31
CA TRP A 205 3.43 14.25 7.25
C TRP A 205 2.52 15.47 7.07
N SER A 206 2.27 15.85 5.81
CA SER A 206 1.33 16.89 5.47
C SER A 206 -0.11 16.39 5.54
N GLU A 207 -1.06 17.30 5.67
CA GLU A 207 -2.49 16.96 5.76
C GLU A 207 -3.06 16.48 4.42
N ALA A 208 -2.50 16.97 3.32
CA ALA A 208 -2.80 16.54 1.96
C ALA A 208 -1.54 16.51 1.10
N MET A 209 -1.58 15.78 -0.01
CA MET A 209 -0.53 15.84 -1.02
C MET A 209 -0.42 17.23 -1.63
N GLY A 210 0.83 17.65 -1.91
CA GLY A 210 1.13 18.98 -2.44
C GLY A 210 1.32 20.07 -1.37
N GLU A 211 1.20 19.71 -0.09
CA GLU A 211 1.50 20.58 1.05
C GLU A 211 2.88 20.28 1.66
N GLY A 212 3.57 19.30 1.11
CA GLY A 212 4.90 18.87 1.51
C GLY A 212 5.99 19.26 0.52
N VAL A 213 7.10 18.52 0.57
CA VAL A 213 8.30 18.84 -0.21
C VAL A 213 8.72 17.75 -1.20
N ILE A 214 7.97 16.64 -1.28
CA ILE A 214 8.31 15.55 -2.22
C ILE A 214 8.01 16.00 -3.65
N ASP A 215 8.99 15.87 -4.55
CA ASP A 215 8.84 16.26 -5.97
C ASP A 215 8.04 15.22 -6.76
N TYR A 216 6.72 15.22 -6.55
CA TYR A 216 5.80 14.36 -7.29
C TYR A 216 5.72 14.68 -8.78
N ALA A 217 6.13 15.86 -9.22
CA ALA A 217 6.22 16.18 -10.64
C ALA A 217 7.36 15.37 -11.30
N ALA A 218 8.53 15.28 -10.66
CA ALA A 218 9.64 14.46 -11.13
C ALA A 218 9.29 12.97 -11.07
N ILE A 219 8.69 12.50 -9.98
CA ILE A 219 8.26 11.10 -9.83
C ILE A 219 7.23 10.72 -10.91
N GLY A 220 6.25 11.58 -11.19
CA GLY A 220 5.26 11.35 -12.24
C GLY A 220 5.89 11.27 -13.65
N ARG A 221 6.93 12.07 -13.92
CA ARG A 221 7.71 11.95 -15.17
C ARG A 221 8.44 10.60 -15.25
N ALA A 222 9.15 10.22 -14.19
CA ALA A 222 9.89 8.95 -14.14
C ALA A 222 8.97 7.72 -14.30
N LEU A 223 7.78 7.74 -13.69
CA LEU A 223 6.78 6.68 -13.88
C LEU A 223 6.33 6.57 -15.34
N ARG A 224 6.11 7.70 -16.04
CA ARG A 224 5.78 7.67 -17.48
C ARG A 224 6.94 7.17 -18.34
N GLU A 225 8.17 7.60 -18.06
CA GLU A 225 9.38 7.17 -18.77
C GLU A 225 9.63 5.66 -18.63
N THR A 226 9.19 5.07 -17.51
CA THR A 226 9.26 3.62 -17.28
C THR A 226 8.00 2.87 -17.73
N ASN A 227 7.08 3.54 -18.45
CA ASN A 227 5.81 2.97 -18.96
C ASN A 227 4.91 2.41 -17.85
N PHE A 228 4.89 3.05 -16.67
CA PHE A 228 4.01 2.65 -15.58
C PHE A 228 2.54 2.76 -15.97
N SER A 229 1.83 1.63 -15.88
CA SER A 229 0.39 1.52 -16.16
C SER A 229 -0.42 1.00 -14.97
N GLY A 230 0.22 0.91 -13.81
CA GLY A 230 -0.37 0.38 -12.58
C GLY A 230 -1.30 1.37 -11.85
N THR A 231 -1.51 1.08 -10.59
CA THR A 231 -2.35 1.88 -9.70
C THR A 231 -1.51 2.75 -8.77
N LEU A 232 -1.90 4.00 -8.60
CA LEU A 232 -1.43 4.90 -7.55
C LEU A 232 -2.47 4.93 -6.44
N ALA A 233 -2.08 4.83 -5.17
CA ALA A 233 -2.98 4.94 -4.03
C ALA A 233 -2.55 6.09 -3.11
N ILE A 234 -3.45 7.04 -2.89
CA ILE A 234 -3.24 8.11 -1.92
C ILE A 234 -3.39 7.51 -0.52
N GLU A 235 -2.33 7.53 0.26
CA GLU A 235 -2.31 7.06 1.64
C GLU A 235 -1.95 8.19 2.59
N LEU A 236 -2.95 8.89 3.09
CA LEU A 236 -2.72 9.95 4.07
C LEU A 236 -2.35 9.36 5.43
N ALA A 237 -1.47 10.06 6.15
CA ALA A 237 -1.11 9.74 7.52
C ALA A 237 -0.99 11.03 8.32
N HIS A 238 -1.34 10.95 9.60
CA HIS A 238 -1.18 12.07 10.52
C HIS A 238 -0.33 11.63 11.72
N PRO A 239 0.56 12.49 12.25
CA PRO A 239 1.28 12.18 13.48
C PRO A 239 0.31 12.08 14.67
N GLU A 240 0.73 11.37 15.70
CA GLU A 240 -0.06 11.27 16.93
C GLU A 240 -0.39 12.67 17.49
N GLY A 241 -1.64 12.86 17.92
CA GLY A 241 -2.12 14.13 18.43
C GLY A 241 -2.36 15.21 17.36
N PHE A 242 -2.21 14.90 16.10
CA PHE A 242 -2.50 15.84 15.01
C PHE A 242 -3.97 16.29 15.04
N LYS A 243 -4.17 17.60 14.89
CA LYS A 243 -5.50 18.20 14.76
C LYS A 243 -5.73 18.63 13.33
N PRO A 244 -6.55 17.91 12.55
CA PRO A 244 -6.83 18.27 11.18
C PRO A 244 -7.45 19.68 11.09
N THR A 245 -7.02 20.46 10.09
CA THR A 245 -7.57 21.78 9.81
C THR A 245 -8.84 21.71 8.96
N ARG A 246 -9.12 20.54 8.38
CA ARG A 246 -10.26 20.26 7.50
C ARG A 246 -10.75 18.82 7.65
N PRO A 247 -11.96 18.49 7.17
CA PRO A 247 -12.43 17.09 7.10
C PRO A 247 -11.51 16.23 6.21
N LEU A 248 -11.29 14.95 6.56
CA LEU A 248 -10.44 14.02 5.81
C LEU A 248 -10.83 13.91 4.33
N ARG A 249 -12.13 13.91 4.02
CA ARG A 249 -12.61 13.90 2.64
C ARG A 249 -12.09 15.05 1.79
N GLU A 250 -11.91 16.24 2.39
CA GLU A 250 -11.32 17.39 1.70
C GLU A 250 -9.83 17.21 1.46
N SER A 251 -9.10 16.62 2.42
CA SER A 251 -7.68 16.30 2.26
C SER A 251 -7.47 15.26 1.15
N PHE A 252 -8.32 14.22 1.07
CA PHE A 252 -8.28 13.26 -0.04
C PHE A 252 -8.64 13.90 -1.38
N LYS A 253 -9.64 14.78 -1.42
CA LYS A 253 -10.02 15.51 -2.65
C LYS A 253 -8.87 16.39 -3.15
N LEU A 254 -8.27 17.20 -2.29
CA LEU A 254 -7.11 18.03 -2.63
C LEU A 254 -5.95 17.16 -3.13
N SER A 255 -5.69 16.04 -2.49
CA SER A 255 -4.66 15.09 -2.88
C SER A 255 -4.96 14.48 -4.26
N ARG A 256 -6.20 14.09 -4.54
CA ARG A 256 -6.63 13.55 -5.84
C ARG A 256 -6.48 14.60 -6.96
N GLU A 257 -6.86 15.84 -6.69
CA GLU A 257 -6.69 16.97 -7.62
C GLU A 257 -5.20 17.28 -7.88
N TYR A 258 -4.37 17.20 -6.83
CA TYR A 258 -2.93 17.36 -6.95
C TYR A 258 -2.30 16.28 -7.83
N VAL A 259 -2.61 15.02 -7.59
CA VAL A 259 -2.11 13.88 -8.41
C VAL A 259 -2.48 14.09 -9.88
N ARG A 260 -3.73 14.46 -10.18
CA ARG A 260 -4.18 14.75 -11.54
C ARG A 260 -3.38 15.87 -12.18
N ARG A 261 -3.26 17.00 -11.49
CA ARG A 261 -2.64 18.23 -12.02
C ARG A 261 -1.14 18.10 -12.18
N VAL A 262 -0.46 17.48 -11.21
CA VAL A 262 1.00 17.50 -11.09
C VAL A 262 1.64 16.25 -11.68
N MET A 263 1.05 15.09 -11.42
CA MET A 263 1.59 13.81 -11.92
C MET A 263 0.98 13.38 -13.26
N GLY A 264 -0.20 13.91 -13.63
CA GLY A 264 -0.89 13.57 -14.88
C GLY A 264 -1.64 12.22 -14.87
N TYR A 265 -2.07 11.77 -13.68
CA TYR A 265 -2.80 10.51 -13.49
C TYR A 265 -4.24 10.70 -13.03
#